data_0303e3dcabe145d8e40f184ccacdda95
#
_entry.id   0303e3dcabe145d8e40f184ccacdda95
#
_cell.length_a   1.000
_cell.length_b   1.000
_cell.length_c   1.000
_cell.angle_alpha   90.00
_cell.angle_beta   90.00
_cell.angle_gamma   90.00
#
_symmetry.space_group_name_H-M   'P 1'
#
loop_
_entity.id
_entity.type
_entity.pdbx_description
1 polymer ?
#
loop_
_entity_poly.entity_id
_entity_poly.type
_entity_poly.pdbx_seq_one_letter_code
_entity_poly.pdbx_strand_id
1 'polypeptide(L)'
;YHEYAEWSAALASILICGGMLATAIRISTDSLFIFWRTQERRIVESMQVTNVVSSSGVSHMDEVYKDVYERIVAYFARDRPYLDSELTISDLVKVIYSNKLYISKAISHYTGKNFRQFVNNHRVKYSMDCFRENPDLKVHELGAMSGFNSIVSYNMAFRLVMGENPSDWCRKEKGRMVKTKK
;
A
#
# COMPACT_ATOMS: atom_id res chain seq x y z
N TYR A 1 35.95 -24.48 -37.63
CA TYR A 1 36.11 -23.07 -37.21
C TYR A 1 34.87 -22.22 -37.51
N HIS A 2 34.09 -22.54 -38.58
CA HIS A 2 32.91 -21.73 -38.96
C HIS A 2 31.72 -21.94 -38.02
N GLU A 3 31.47 -23.14 -37.55
CA GLU A 3 30.36 -23.45 -36.63
C GLU A 3 30.52 -22.74 -35.25
N TYR A 4 31.73 -22.66 -34.71
CA TYR A 4 31.95 -21.99 -33.43
C TYR A 4 31.71 -20.48 -33.48
N ALA A 5 31.91 -19.84 -34.63
CA ALA A 5 31.66 -18.41 -34.83
C ALA A 5 30.13 -18.10 -34.82
N GLU A 6 29.30 -18.98 -35.37
CA GLU A 6 27.83 -18.80 -35.36
C GLU A 6 27.25 -18.98 -33.96
N TRP A 7 27.72 -19.97 -33.19
CA TRP A 7 27.27 -20.17 -31.82
C TRP A 7 27.68 -19.02 -30.88
N SER A 8 28.85 -18.46 -31.06
CA SER A 8 29.31 -17.30 -30.26
C SER A 8 28.49 -16.04 -30.57
N ALA A 9 28.10 -15.83 -31.84
CA ALA A 9 27.23 -14.71 -32.21
C ALA A 9 25.81 -14.85 -31.66
N ALA A 10 25.27 -16.09 -31.66
CA ALA A 10 23.94 -16.38 -31.08
C ALA A 10 23.93 -16.14 -29.57
N LEU A 11 24.96 -16.60 -28.85
CA LEU A 11 25.09 -16.37 -27.39
C LEU A 11 25.24 -14.89 -27.06
N ALA A 12 26.02 -14.13 -27.84
CA ALA A 12 26.16 -12.68 -27.66
C ALA A 12 24.82 -11.96 -27.89
N SER A 13 24.04 -12.34 -28.90
CA SER A 13 22.70 -11.79 -29.12
C SER A 13 21.73 -12.05 -27.97
N ILE A 14 21.73 -13.25 -27.40
CA ILE A 14 20.88 -13.61 -26.26
C ILE A 14 21.25 -12.79 -25.02
N LEU A 15 22.54 -12.59 -24.76
CA LEU A 15 23.02 -11.78 -23.64
C LEU A 15 22.65 -10.30 -23.80
N ILE A 16 22.76 -9.75 -25.02
CA ILE A 16 22.38 -8.35 -25.30
C ILE A 16 20.86 -8.17 -25.15
N CYS A 17 20.05 -9.07 -25.69
CA CYS A 17 18.60 -9.04 -25.57
C CYS A 17 18.16 -9.20 -24.09
N GLY A 18 18.77 -10.12 -23.34
CA GLY A 18 18.53 -10.28 -21.91
C GLY A 18 18.88 -9.04 -21.09
N GLY A 19 20.01 -8.40 -21.40
CA GLY A 19 20.43 -7.14 -20.78
C GLY A 19 19.48 -5.98 -21.10
N MET A 20 19.02 -5.85 -22.33
CA MET A 20 18.02 -4.84 -22.72
C MET A 20 16.68 -5.06 -22.03
N LEU A 21 16.23 -6.31 -21.91
CA LEU A 21 14.98 -6.63 -21.22
C LEU A 21 15.07 -6.30 -19.72
N ALA A 22 16.18 -6.64 -19.09
CA ALA A 22 16.42 -6.33 -17.67
C ALA A 22 16.48 -4.82 -17.41
N THR A 23 17.11 -4.05 -18.31
CA THR A 23 17.14 -2.58 -18.20
C THR A 23 15.77 -1.95 -18.46
N ALA A 24 14.99 -2.47 -19.42
CA ALA A 24 13.64 -2.01 -19.69
C ALA A 24 12.70 -2.25 -18.50
N ILE A 25 12.81 -3.41 -17.84
CA ILE A 25 12.05 -3.74 -16.63
C ILE A 25 12.46 -2.81 -15.48
N ARG A 26 13.75 -2.53 -15.31
CA ARG A 26 14.26 -1.60 -14.30
C ARG A 26 13.74 -0.18 -14.52
N ILE A 27 13.83 0.33 -15.75
CA ILE A 27 13.32 1.67 -16.10
C ILE A 27 11.81 1.75 -15.90
N SER A 28 11.06 0.69 -16.21
CA SER A 28 9.62 0.64 -15.99
C SER A 28 9.25 0.67 -14.49
N THR A 29 9.98 -0.05 -13.64
CA THR A 29 9.76 -0.03 -12.19
C THR A 29 10.15 1.30 -11.55
N ASP A 30 11.26 1.91 -12.01
CA ASP A 30 11.69 3.23 -11.54
C ASP A 30 10.75 4.34 -12.03
N SER A 31 10.24 4.24 -13.27
CA SER A 31 9.25 5.18 -13.81
C SER A 31 7.93 5.14 -13.04
N LEU A 32 7.45 3.96 -12.65
CA LEU A 32 6.27 3.81 -11.79
C LEU A 32 6.52 4.43 -10.40
N PHE A 33 7.72 4.23 -9.85
CA PHE A 33 8.08 4.81 -8.55
C PHE A 33 8.19 6.35 -8.62
N ILE A 34 8.80 6.89 -9.68
CA ILE A 34 8.92 8.33 -9.93
C ILE A 34 7.55 8.95 -10.22
N PHE A 35 6.69 8.29 -11.01
CA PHE A 35 5.33 8.74 -11.28
C PHE A 35 4.53 8.89 -9.98
N TRP A 36 4.60 7.92 -9.07
CA TRP A 36 3.96 7.97 -7.76
C TRP A 36 4.51 9.10 -6.87
N ARG A 37 5.83 9.31 -6.88
CA ARG A 37 6.49 10.37 -6.12
C ARG A 37 6.17 11.78 -6.64
N THR A 38 6.00 11.91 -7.96
CA THR A 38 5.66 13.20 -8.60
C THR A 38 4.18 13.57 -8.37
N GLN A 39 3.30 12.58 -8.30
CA GLN A 39 1.89 12.79 -7.96
C GLN A 39 1.74 13.34 -6.53
N GLU A 40 2.50 12.83 -5.57
CA GLU A 40 2.53 13.35 -4.20
C GLU A 40 3.05 14.80 -4.12
N ARG A 41 4.10 15.14 -4.87
CA ARG A 41 4.66 16.51 -4.87
C ARG A 41 3.70 17.53 -5.45
N ARG A 42 2.98 17.25 -6.53
CA ARG A 42 2.02 18.18 -7.12
C ARG A 42 0.85 18.49 -6.19
N ILE A 43 0.42 17.54 -5.39
CA ILE A 43 -0.63 17.74 -4.38
C ILE A 43 -0.10 18.63 -3.24
N VAL A 44 1.14 18.44 -2.82
CA VAL A 44 1.77 19.24 -1.76
C VAL A 44 2.09 20.67 -2.23
N GLU A 45 2.60 20.86 -3.45
CA GLU A 45 2.91 22.19 -3.99
C GLU A 45 1.66 23.05 -4.25
N SER A 46 0.55 22.47 -4.71
CA SER A 46 -0.71 23.20 -4.84
C SER A 46 -1.30 23.65 -3.49
N MET A 47 -0.80 23.11 -2.38
CA MET A 47 -1.23 23.40 -1.01
C MET A 47 -0.37 24.45 -0.29
N GLN A 48 0.82 24.81 -0.82
CA GLN A 48 1.67 25.84 -0.21
C GLN A 48 1.25 27.27 -0.53
N VAL A 49 0.32 27.49 -1.47
CA VAL A 49 -0.09 28.83 -1.90
C VAL A 49 -1.15 29.47 -0.98
N THR A 50 -1.64 28.77 0.05
CA THR A 50 -2.70 29.30 0.96
C THR A 50 -2.25 29.47 2.42
N ASN A 51 -0.97 29.70 2.69
CA ASN A 51 -0.50 29.98 4.06
C ASN A 51 -0.53 31.49 4.39
N VAL A 52 -1.69 32.12 4.32
CA VAL A 52 -1.99 33.37 5.03
C VAL A 52 -3.42 33.30 5.55
N VAL A 53 -3.65 32.56 6.61
CA VAL A 53 -4.86 32.69 7.41
C VAL A 53 -4.49 32.59 8.89
N SER A 54 -4.90 33.59 9.63
CA SER A 54 -4.77 33.87 11.05
C SER A 54 -4.89 32.66 11.99
N SER A 55 -4.23 32.71 13.13
CA SER A 55 -4.17 31.67 14.19
C SER A 55 -5.52 31.11 14.69
N SER A 56 -6.63 31.82 14.44
CA SER A 56 -7.99 31.33 14.71
C SER A 56 -8.51 30.31 13.69
N GLY A 57 -8.00 30.33 12.45
CA GLY A 57 -8.38 29.39 11.40
C GLY A 57 -7.75 28.01 11.55
N VAL A 58 -6.59 27.91 12.16
CA VAL A 58 -5.87 26.63 12.37
C VAL A 58 -6.64 25.74 13.34
N SER A 59 -7.13 26.28 14.44
CA SER A 59 -7.91 25.53 15.45
C SER A 59 -9.21 24.97 14.88
N HIS A 60 -9.90 25.73 14.04
CA HIS A 60 -11.16 25.29 13.42
C HIS A 60 -10.94 24.20 12.36
N MET A 61 -9.85 24.30 11.58
CA MET A 61 -9.52 23.30 10.57
C MET A 61 -9.10 21.97 11.20
N ASP A 62 -8.38 21.98 12.32
CA ASP A 62 -8.02 20.76 13.06
C ASP A 62 -9.27 20.05 13.60
N GLU A 63 -10.27 20.78 14.07
CA GLU A 63 -11.54 20.23 14.52
C GLU A 63 -12.33 19.58 13.38
N VAL A 64 -12.35 20.20 12.19
CA VAL A 64 -12.97 19.63 10.99
C VAL A 64 -12.26 18.35 10.55
N TYR A 65 -10.92 18.31 10.55
CA TYR A 65 -10.17 17.09 10.21
C TYR A 65 -10.38 15.99 11.24
N LYS A 66 -10.54 16.34 12.49
CA LYS A 66 -10.83 15.39 13.57
C LYS A 66 -12.18 14.70 13.35
N ASP A 67 -13.24 15.47 13.14
CA ASP A 67 -14.57 14.93 12.88
C ASP A 67 -14.59 14.01 11.63
N VAL A 68 -13.96 14.45 10.54
CA VAL A 68 -13.83 13.63 9.32
C VAL A 68 -13.07 12.34 9.61
N TYR A 69 -11.96 12.40 10.35
CA TYR A 69 -11.14 11.23 10.66
C TYR A 69 -11.89 10.25 11.57
N GLU A 70 -12.58 10.72 12.60
CA GLU A 70 -13.39 9.89 13.49
C GLU A 70 -14.49 9.13 12.74
N ARG A 71 -15.17 9.80 11.79
CA ARG A 71 -16.16 9.14 10.90
C ARG A 71 -15.52 8.09 10.00
N ILE A 72 -14.32 8.35 9.46
CA ILE A 72 -13.57 7.35 8.68
C ILE A 72 -13.23 6.14 9.54
N VAL A 73 -12.70 6.33 10.75
CA VAL A 73 -12.34 5.25 11.66
C VAL A 73 -13.57 4.41 12.05
N ALA A 74 -14.68 5.07 12.38
CA ALA A 74 -15.94 4.39 12.69
C ALA A 74 -16.46 3.56 11.52
N TYR A 75 -16.42 4.09 10.30
CA TYR A 75 -16.78 3.36 9.08
C TYR A 75 -15.88 2.16 8.83
N PHE A 76 -14.57 2.32 8.97
CA PHE A 76 -13.60 1.22 8.80
C PHE A 76 -13.76 0.13 9.85
N ALA A 77 -14.10 0.47 11.08
CA ALA A 77 -14.34 -0.50 12.15
C ALA A 77 -15.64 -1.28 11.94
N ARG A 78 -16.72 -0.61 11.51
CA ARG A 78 -18.03 -1.20 11.35
C ARG A 78 -18.17 -2.03 10.08
N ASP A 79 -17.84 -1.43 8.94
CA ASP A 79 -18.17 -1.98 7.62
C ASP A 79 -16.98 -2.65 6.93
N ARG A 80 -15.77 -2.47 7.44
CA ARG A 80 -14.51 -3.03 6.89
C ARG A 80 -14.35 -2.80 5.37
N PRO A 81 -14.54 -1.56 4.88
CA PRO A 81 -14.53 -1.28 3.44
C PRO A 81 -13.19 -1.61 2.78
N TYR A 82 -12.11 -1.70 3.56
CA TYR A 82 -10.79 -2.08 3.08
C TYR A 82 -10.72 -3.51 2.51
N LEU A 83 -11.71 -4.37 2.76
CA LEU A 83 -11.79 -5.71 2.16
C LEU A 83 -12.25 -5.68 0.70
N ASP A 84 -12.90 -4.59 0.27
CA ASP A 84 -13.16 -4.36 -1.14
C ASP A 84 -11.87 -3.95 -1.86
N SER A 85 -11.44 -4.78 -2.82
CA SER A 85 -10.22 -4.56 -3.60
C SER A 85 -10.24 -3.29 -4.43
N GLU A 86 -11.43 -2.83 -4.84
CA GLU A 86 -11.66 -1.66 -5.69
C GLU A 86 -11.93 -0.38 -4.90
N LEU A 87 -11.85 -0.42 -3.57
CA LEU A 87 -12.10 0.73 -2.71
C LEU A 87 -11.30 1.97 -3.13
N THR A 88 -11.98 3.05 -3.41
CA THR A 88 -11.40 4.35 -3.75
C THR A 88 -11.73 5.43 -2.71
N ILE A 89 -10.96 6.53 -2.73
CA ILE A 89 -11.27 7.69 -1.91
C ILE A 89 -12.63 8.31 -2.28
N SER A 90 -13.09 8.11 -3.53
CA SER A 90 -14.40 8.59 -4.00
C SER A 90 -15.56 7.88 -3.33
N ASP A 91 -15.36 6.63 -2.94
CA ASP A 91 -16.37 5.86 -2.23
C ASP A 91 -16.49 6.34 -0.77
N LEU A 92 -15.36 6.71 -0.15
CA LEU A 92 -15.39 7.36 1.16
C LEU A 92 -16.13 8.71 1.12
N VAL A 93 -15.97 9.50 0.05
CA VAL A 93 -16.68 10.78 -0.12
C VAL A 93 -18.20 10.59 0.02
N LYS A 94 -18.75 9.53 -0.60
CA LYS A 94 -20.19 9.24 -0.59
C LYS A 94 -20.71 8.88 0.80
N VAL A 95 -19.90 8.13 1.59
CA VAL A 95 -20.31 7.61 2.90
C VAL A 95 -20.00 8.60 4.03
N ILE A 96 -18.86 9.28 3.94
CA ILE A 96 -18.41 10.23 4.97
C ILE A 96 -19.06 11.63 4.79
N TYR A 97 -19.72 11.87 3.65
CA TYR A 97 -20.31 13.18 3.32
C TYR A 97 -19.29 14.33 3.44
N SER A 98 -18.10 14.11 2.89
CA SER A 98 -17.01 15.09 2.85
C SER A 98 -16.37 15.08 1.47
N ASN A 99 -15.45 16.00 1.18
CA ASN A 99 -14.75 16.01 -0.09
C ASN A 99 -13.41 15.24 -0.02
N LYS A 100 -12.86 14.90 -1.19
CA LYS A 100 -11.60 14.16 -1.30
C LYS A 100 -10.43 14.82 -0.57
N LEU A 101 -10.39 16.17 -0.59
CA LEU A 101 -9.33 16.95 0.03
C LEU A 101 -9.35 16.80 1.54
N TYR A 102 -10.52 16.98 2.17
CA TYR A 102 -10.67 16.84 3.63
C TYR A 102 -10.40 15.41 4.10
N ILE A 103 -10.89 14.40 3.37
CA ILE A 103 -10.61 12.99 3.67
C ILE A 103 -9.11 12.70 3.59
N SER A 104 -8.45 13.12 2.51
CA SER A 104 -7.01 12.94 2.34
C SER A 104 -6.19 13.65 3.40
N LYS A 105 -6.56 14.90 3.73
CA LYS A 105 -5.91 15.71 4.78
C LYS A 105 -6.11 15.12 6.16
N ALA A 106 -7.33 14.70 6.52
CA ALA A 106 -7.63 14.06 7.79
C ALA A 106 -6.80 12.77 7.98
N ILE A 107 -6.77 11.89 6.99
CA ILE A 107 -5.95 10.67 7.04
C ILE A 107 -4.47 11.02 7.21
N SER A 108 -3.95 11.93 6.40
CA SER A 108 -2.54 12.31 6.45
C SER A 108 -2.17 12.96 7.78
N HIS A 109 -3.02 13.84 8.31
CA HIS A 109 -2.81 14.56 9.57
C HIS A 109 -2.70 13.59 10.76
N TYR A 110 -3.65 12.64 10.87
CA TYR A 110 -3.71 11.73 12.03
C TYR A 110 -2.86 10.48 11.90
N THR A 111 -2.47 10.07 10.69
CA THR A 111 -1.74 8.80 10.50
C THR A 111 -0.36 8.95 9.86
N GLY A 112 -0.04 10.13 9.32
CA GLY A 112 1.15 10.33 8.50
C GLY A 112 1.15 9.54 7.18
N LYS A 113 0.00 8.97 6.78
CA LYS A 113 -0.15 8.08 5.63
C LYS A 113 -1.05 8.72 4.57
N ASN A 114 -0.78 8.41 3.29
CA ASN A 114 -1.77 8.66 2.25
C ASN A 114 -2.91 7.62 2.32
N PHE A 115 -4.01 7.86 1.58
CA PHE A 115 -5.19 6.97 1.58
C PHE A 115 -4.85 5.51 1.28
N ARG A 116 -4.02 5.25 0.26
CA ARG A 116 -3.63 3.88 -0.11
C ARG A 116 -2.82 3.19 0.99
N GLN A 117 -1.89 3.88 1.61
CA GLN A 117 -1.11 3.37 2.73
C GLN A 117 -2.00 3.10 3.95
N PHE A 118 -2.98 3.97 4.20
CA PHE A 118 -3.96 3.81 5.27
C PHE A 118 -4.80 2.55 5.05
N VAL A 119 -5.37 2.36 3.86
CA VAL A 119 -6.14 1.15 3.49
C VAL A 119 -5.27 -0.10 3.60
N ASN A 120 -4.06 -0.08 3.01
CA ASN A 120 -3.16 -1.22 3.05
C ASN A 120 -2.74 -1.60 4.48
N ASN A 121 -2.60 -0.64 5.39
CA ASN A 121 -2.32 -0.92 6.80
C ASN A 121 -3.47 -1.71 7.46
N HIS A 122 -4.73 -1.36 7.17
CA HIS A 122 -5.89 -2.10 7.65
C HIS A 122 -5.96 -3.52 7.06
N ARG A 123 -5.71 -3.66 5.74
CA ARG A 123 -5.68 -4.96 5.06
C ARG A 123 -4.62 -5.89 5.63
N VAL A 124 -3.39 -5.38 5.85
CA VAL A 124 -2.30 -6.16 6.44
C VAL A 124 -2.65 -6.61 7.86
N LYS A 125 -3.16 -5.72 8.71
CA LYS A 125 -3.60 -6.09 10.05
C LYS A 125 -4.67 -7.17 10.02
N TYR A 126 -5.68 -7.02 9.16
CA TYR A 126 -6.72 -8.03 8.99
C TYR A 126 -6.16 -9.38 8.53
N SER A 127 -5.20 -9.41 7.59
CA SER A 127 -4.54 -10.66 7.18
C SER A 127 -3.81 -11.36 8.33
N MET A 128 -3.21 -10.57 9.23
CA MET A 128 -2.54 -11.11 10.43
C MET A 128 -3.55 -11.72 11.40
N ASP A 129 -4.72 -11.11 11.57
CA ASP A 129 -5.77 -11.62 12.42
C ASP A 129 -6.38 -12.91 11.83
N CYS A 130 -6.63 -12.95 10.51
CA CYS A 130 -7.04 -14.18 9.82
C CYS A 130 -6.05 -15.33 10.02
N PHE A 131 -4.74 -15.06 9.95
CA PHE A 131 -3.72 -16.08 10.21
C PHE A 131 -3.72 -16.56 11.66
N ARG A 132 -3.94 -15.67 12.63
CA ARG A 132 -4.05 -16.06 14.04
C ARG A 132 -5.26 -16.93 14.31
N GLU A 133 -6.37 -16.68 13.64
CA GLU A 133 -7.59 -17.51 13.73
C GLU A 133 -7.39 -18.86 13.04
N ASN A 134 -6.74 -18.88 11.87
CA ASN A 134 -6.44 -20.10 11.12
C ASN A 134 -5.00 -20.11 10.60
N PRO A 135 -4.04 -20.72 11.35
CA PRO A 135 -2.63 -20.76 10.99
C PRO A 135 -2.28 -21.66 9.79
N ASP A 136 -3.25 -22.35 9.21
CA ASP A 136 -3.05 -23.21 8.03
C ASP A 136 -3.31 -22.47 6.71
N LEU A 137 -3.83 -21.24 6.77
CA LEU A 137 -4.01 -20.38 5.59
C LEU A 137 -2.66 -20.08 4.92
N LYS A 138 -2.67 -20.20 3.60
CA LYS A 138 -1.51 -19.87 2.77
C LYS A 138 -1.42 -18.35 2.54
N VAL A 139 -0.22 -17.88 2.28
CA VAL A 139 0.05 -16.43 2.09
C VAL A 139 -0.81 -15.81 0.97
N HIS A 140 -1.07 -16.55 -0.12
CA HIS A 140 -1.92 -16.04 -1.20
C HIS A 140 -3.40 -15.93 -0.80
N GLU A 141 -3.89 -16.85 0.04
CA GLU A 141 -5.25 -16.81 0.59
C GLU A 141 -5.42 -15.62 1.52
N LEU A 142 -4.44 -15.38 2.41
CA LEU A 142 -4.43 -14.21 3.28
C LEU A 142 -4.50 -12.90 2.49
N GLY A 143 -3.72 -12.78 1.40
CA GLY A 143 -3.75 -11.62 0.53
C GLY A 143 -5.13 -11.41 -0.11
N ALA A 144 -5.72 -12.46 -0.68
CA ALA A 144 -7.03 -12.41 -1.33
C ALA A 144 -8.15 -12.05 -0.35
N MET A 145 -8.20 -12.71 0.81
CA MET A 145 -9.19 -12.45 1.87
C MET A 145 -9.10 -11.04 2.44
N SER A 146 -7.94 -10.41 2.35
CA SER A 146 -7.69 -9.07 2.89
C SER A 146 -7.91 -7.95 1.87
N GLY A 147 -8.50 -8.25 0.71
CA GLY A 147 -8.86 -7.27 -0.31
C GLY A 147 -7.71 -6.84 -1.22
N PHE A 148 -6.65 -7.66 -1.35
CA PHE A 148 -5.60 -7.39 -2.33
C PHE A 148 -5.89 -8.09 -3.67
N ASN A 149 -5.79 -7.35 -4.79
CA ASN A 149 -5.98 -7.88 -6.14
C ASN A 149 -4.84 -8.79 -6.62
N SER A 150 -3.69 -8.75 -5.94
CA SER A 150 -2.55 -9.60 -6.31
C SER A 150 -1.65 -9.89 -5.13
N ILE A 151 -1.01 -11.06 -5.18
CA ILE A 151 0.00 -11.47 -4.18
C ILE A 151 1.20 -10.53 -4.15
N VAL A 152 1.54 -9.90 -5.26
CA VAL A 152 2.64 -8.94 -5.36
C VAL A 152 2.31 -7.68 -4.55
N SER A 153 1.10 -7.13 -4.73
CA SER A 153 0.63 -5.96 -3.97
C SER A 153 0.56 -6.25 -2.47
N TYR A 154 0.08 -7.44 -2.10
CA TYR A 154 0.06 -7.89 -0.71
C TYR A 154 1.45 -7.96 -0.10
N ASN A 155 2.39 -8.65 -0.76
CA ASN A 155 3.77 -8.79 -0.26
C ASN A 155 4.45 -7.43 -0.09
N MET A 156 4.27 -6.50 -1.04
CA MET A 156 4.80 -5.14 -0.95
C MET A 156 4.21 -4.38 0.23
N ALA A 157 2.88 -4.39 0.38
CA ALA A 157 2.19 -3.72 1.47
C ALA A 157 2.59 -4.29 2.82
N PHE A 158 2.68 -5.62 2.93
CA PHE A 158 3.08 -6.29 4.17
C PHE A 158 4.50 -5.91 4.60
N ARG A 159 5.47 -5.89 3.65
CA ARG A 159 6.84 -5.43 3.94
C ARG A 159 6.87 -3.97 4.40
N LEU A 160 6.10 -3.10 3.77
CA LEU A 160 6.05 -1.67 4.15
C LEU A 160 5.46 -1.47 5.55
N VAL A 161 4.51 -2.30 5.96
CA VAL A 161 3.84 -2.19 7.26
C VAL A 161 4.62 -2.90 8.36
N MET A 162 5.14 -4.12 8.09
CA MET A 162 5.72 -5.00 9.09
C MET A 162 7.26 -5.08 9.06
N GLY A 163 7.91 -4.54 8.01
CA GLY A 163 9.36 -4.62 7.82
C GLY A 163 9.87 -5.99 7.37
N GLU A 164 9.01 -6.99 7.19
CA GLU A 164 9.38 -8.35 6.80
C GLU A 164 8.37 -8.98 5.81
N ASN A 165 8.74 -10.12 5.22
CA ASN A 165 7.85 -10.84 4.32
C ASN A 165 6.70 -11.53 5.07
N PRO A 166 5.50 -11.66 4.45
CA PRO A 166 4.38 -12.37 5.06
C PRO A 166 4.73 -13.83 5.43
N SER A 167 5.46 -14.55 4.58
CA SER A 167 5.87 -15.94 4.84
C SER A 167 6.76 -16.08 6.08
N ASP A 168 7.68 -15.14 6.27
CA ASP A 168 8.59 -15.13 7.42
C ASP A 168 7.83 -14.79 8.70
N TRP A 169 6.93 -13.84 8.63
CA TRP A 169 6.07 -13.46 9.73
C TRP A 169 5.15 -14.63 10.14
N CYS A 170 4.47 -15.28 9.19
CA CYS A 170 3.60 -16.43 9.46
C CYS A 170 4.36 -17.57 10.15
N ARG A 171 5.58 -17.88 9.69
CA ARG A 171 6.43 -18.91 10.30
C ARG A 171 6.77 -18.58 11.76
N LYS A 172 7.14 -17.33 12.05
CA LYS A 172 7.44 -16.85 13.39
C LYS A 172 6.21 -16.91 14.30
N GLU A 173 5.07 -16.45 13.80
CA GLU A 173 3.82 -16.38 14.55
C GLU A 173 3.30 -17.79 14.88
N LYS A 174 3.36 -18.73 13.93
CA LYS A 174 3.02 -20.16 14.18
C LYS A 174 3.90 -20.75 15.28
N GLY A 175 5.21 -20.44 15.31
CA GLY A 175 6.12 -20.85 16.35
C GLY A 175 5.80 -20.27 17.74
N ARG A 176 5.30 -19.03 17.81
CA ARG A 176 4.85 -18.39 19.05
C ARG A 176 3.59 -19.05 19.60
N MET A 177 2.60 -19.31 18.73
CA MET A 177 1.34 -19.94 19.12
C MET A 177 1.54 -21.33 19.71
N VAL A 178 2.49 -22.13 19.19
CA VAL A 178 2.83 -23.45 19.73
C VAL A 178 3.45 -23.37 21.12
N LYS A 179 4.26 -22.34 21.39
CA LYS A 179 4.88 -22.15 22.72
C LYS A 179 3.89 -21.69 23.78
N THR A 180 2.86 -20.95 23.40
CA THR A 180 1.84 -20.42 24.35
C THR A 180 0.81 -21.49 24.75
N LYS A 181 0.71 -22.61 24.02
CA LYS A 181 -0.20 -23.74 24.31
C LYS A 181 0.43 -24.82 25.20
N LYS A 182 1.71 -24.67 25.58
CA LYS A 182 2.42 -25.52 26.54
C LYS A 182 2.48 -24.84 27.90
#